data_6c5a2d9f5ce8237e8ec67564362a294b
#
_entry.id   6c5a2d9f5ce8237e8ec67564362a294b
#
_cell.length_a   1.000
_cell.length_b   1.000
_cell.length_c   1.000
_cell.angle_alpha   90.00
_cell.angle_beta   90.00
_cell.angle_gamma   90.00
#
_symmetry.space_group_name_H-M   'P 1'
#
loop_
_entity.id
_entity.type
_entity.pdbx_description
1 polymer ?
#
loop_
_entity_poly.entity_id
_entity_poly.type
_entity_poly.pdbx_seq_one_letter_code
_entity_poly.pdbx_strand_id
1 'polypeptide(L)'
;MKQSGIDWIGEIPDDWKTRQIRYLFSLRDERNYKPLSEVNLISVYTDKGVLQHNDIEQTTGNKAQNADGYKHVYKNDLVVNIILCWMGALGISDFDGVTSPAYDVYAPKDLTTILPKYYHYLFRTPQFNGKCYTEGRGIMQMRWRTYSSEFKSIKVPLPPKVTQKRIVEYLDKKVSEIETIIEESKKSIEEYKAWKQSVIFEAVTGKNLNCKKKDSGIEWIGEIPEGWEVLKIKHIANLAGRIGWQGLTSQEYSDEGAFLITGINFKNGRIDWNSCVHVPYSRWEEATQIQIKNGDLLITKDGTVGKIAIVDGLHDKTTLNSGVMVIRQDSEKCQTSFLSYMLQSEVFWKWFNYINSGNSTIIHLYQYDFLNFSFPVPTLKEQESIAKILDSKCAQIDSLITEKESLIADLTEYKKSLIFEVVTGKRSL
;
A
#
# COMPACT_ATOMS: atom_id res chain seq x y z
N MET A 1 -6.79 24.71 32.80
CA MET A 1 -6.38 23.29 32.69
C MET A 1 -5.98 22.77 34.05
N LYS A 2 -6.27 21.51 34.35
CA LYS A 2 -5.84 20.81 35.57
C LYS A 2 -5.24 19.44 35.24
N GLN A 3 -4.40 18.92 36.13
CA GLN A 3 -3.88 17.56 36.02
C GLN A 3 -5.03 16.56 36.08
N SER A 4 -5.12 15.68 35.06
CA SER A 4 -6.19 14.68 34.98
C SER A 4 -5.98 13.48 35.90
N GLY A 5 -4.74 13.20 36.29
CA GLY A 5 -4.33 11.94 36.91
C GLY A 5 -4.43 10.74 35.92
N ILE A 6 -4.33 11.02 34.62
CA ILE A 6 -4.27 10.05 33.52
C ILE A 6 -2.96 10.25 32.78
N ASP A 7 -2.03 9.31 32.92
CA ASP A 7 -0.64 9.45 32.45
C ASP A 7 -0.54 9.73 30.95
N TRP A 8 -1.36 9.05 30.14
CA TRP A 8 -1.35 9.15 28.68
C TRP A 8 -2.07 10.40 28.13
N ILE A 9 -2.76 11.20 28.99
CA ILE A 9 -3.42 12.44 28.62
C ILE A 9 -2.68 13.67 29.20
N GLY A 10 -2.31 13.62 30.49
CA GLY A 10 -1.79 14.76 31.23
C GLY A 10 -2.89 15.71 31.67
N GLU A 11 -2.93 16.93 31.17
CA GLU A 11 -3.90 17.95 31.54
C GLU A 11 -5.21 17.86 30.77
N ILE A 12 -6.33 18.26 31.45
CA ILE A 12 -7.67 18.39 30.89
C ILE A 12 -8.30 19.72 31.36
N PRO A 13 -9.39 20.20 30.74
CA PRO A 13 -10.13 21.37 31.22
C PRO A 13 -10.61 21.23 32.68
N ASP A 14 -10.69 22.33 33.41
CA ASP A 14 -10.96 22.36 34.83
C ASP A 14 -12.35 21.80 35.21
N ASP A 15 -13.33 21.97 34.31
CA ASP A 15 -14.70 21.49 34.45
C ASP A 15 -14.89 19.98 34.12
N TRP A 16 -13.86 19.35 33.50
CA TRP A 16 -13.96 17.92 33.16
C TRP A 16 -13.66 17.05 34.37
N LYS A 17 -14.36 15.91 34.44
CA LYS A 17 -14.11 14.86 35.42
C LYS A 17 -13.34 13.71 34.77
N THR A 18 -12.79 12.84 35.61
CA THR A 18 -12.20 11.56 35.17
C THR A 18 -12.92 10.41 35.85
N ARG A 19 -13.10 9.29 35.15
CA ARG A 19 -13.69 8.06 35.67
C ARG A 19 -13.00 6.84 35.09
N GLN A 20 -13.00 5.74 35.83
CA GLN A 20 -12.63 4.45 35.26
C GLN A 20 -13.76 3.96 34.34
N ILE A 21 -13.38 3.22 33.29
CA ILE A 21 -14.32 2.68 32.30
C ILE A 21 -15.43 1.86 32.98
N ARG A 22 -15.13 1.13 34.06
CA ARG A 22 -16.11 0.35 34.85
C ARG A 22 -17.29 1.16 35.37
N TYR A 23 -17.13 2.45 35.54
CA TYR A 23 -18.24 3.32 36.03
C TYR A 23 -19.06 3.89 34.88
N LEU A 24 -18.59 3.82 33.65
CA LEU A 24 -19.25 4.31 32.44
C LEU A 24 -19.94 3.19 31.66
N PHE A 25 -19.29 2.03 31.61
CA PHE A 25 -19.74 0.87 30.85
C PHE A 25 -19.80 -0.38 31.73
N SER A 26 -20.75 -1.27 31.42
CA SER A 26 -20.93 -2.59 32.09
C SER A 26 -20.74 -3.71 31.08
N LEU A 27 -20.03 -4.75 31.47
CA LEU A 27 -19.83 -5.93 30.62
C LEU A 27 -21.19 -6.56 30.30
N ARG A 28 -21.45 -6.84 29.03
CA ARG A 28 -22.58 -7.58 28.54
C ARG A 28 -22.13 -9.00 28.18
N ASP A 29 -22.74 -10.01 28.77
CA ASP A 29 -22.47 -11.42 28.50
C ASP A 29 -23.75 -12.18 28.06
N GLU A 30 -24.60 -11.50 27.32
CA GLU A 30 -25.81 -12.07 26.73
C GLU A 30 -25.41 -12.89 25.51
N ARG A 31 -25.86 -14.17 25.48
CA ARG A 31 -25.43 -15.15 24.44
C ARG A 31 -26.51 -15.40 23.42
N ASN A 32 -26.11 -15.55 22.18
CA ASN A 32 -26.94 -15.92 21.06
C ASN A 32 -27.07 -17.44 20.97
N TYR A 33 -28.27 -17.90 20.67
CA TYR A 33 -28.62 -19.30 20.39
C TYR A 33 -29.41 -19.45 19.09
N LYS A 34 -29.55 -18.36 18.32
CA LYS A 34 -30.17 -18.38 16.99
C LYS A 34 -29.17 -18.84 15.93
N PRO A 35 -29.67 -19.48 14.86
CA PRO A 35 -28.81 -19.89 13.76
C PRO A 35 -28.15 -18.68 13.06
N LEU A 36 -27.02 -18.93 12.41
CA LEU A 36 -26.23 -17.89 11.72
C LEU A 36 -27.06 -17.11 10.68
N SER A 37 -28.02 -17.74 10.03
CA SER A 37 -28.91 -17.12 9.04
C SER A 37 -29.88 -16.07 9.58
N GLU A 38 -30.08 -16.05 10.90
CA GLU A 38 -31.03 -15.16 11.57
C GLU A 38 -30.35 -14.01 12.32
N VAL A 39 -29.03 -13.93 12.27
CA VAL A 39 -28.26 -12.94 13.02
C VAL A 39 -27.36 -12.13 12.13
N ASN A 40 -27.18 -10.86 12.49
CA ASN A 40 -26.20 -9.98 11.86
C ASN A 40 -24.83 -10.14 12.55
N LEU A 41 -23.81 -10.54 11.81
CA LEU A 41 -22.45 -10.66 12.35
C LEU A 41 -21.78 -9.30 12.43
N ILE A 42 -21.27 -8.97 13.62
CA ILE A 42 -20.49 -7.76 13.90
C ILE A 42 -19.00 -8.13 14.04
N SER A 43 -18.19 -7.43 13.29
CA SER A 43 -16.72 -7.57 13.29
C SER A 43 -16.05 -6.28 13.72
N VAL A 44 -14.86 -6.38 14.32
CA VAL A 44 -14.07 -5.22 14.76
C VAL A 44 -12.72 -5.22 14.07
N TYR A 45 -12.40 -4.12 13.40
CA TYR A 45 -11.18 -3.89 12.65
C TYR A 45 -10.32 -2.81 13.29
N THR A 46 -9.02 -2.93 13.16
CA THR A 46 -8.05 -1.98 13.72
C THR A 46 -8.18 -0.58 13.09
N ASP A 47 -8.43 -0.52 11.81
CA ASP A 47 -8.53 0.72 11.02
C ASP A 47 -9.96 1.26 10.92
N LYS A 48 -10.95 0.38 10.74
CA LYS A 48 -12.35 0.76 10.46
C LYS A 48 -13.26 0.75 11.69
N GLY A 49 -12.85 0.08 12.80
CA GLY A 49 -13.70 -0.08 14.00
C GLY A 49 -14.74 -1.16 13.82
N VAL A 50 -15.96 -0.90 14.27
CA VAL A 50 -17.08 -1.87 14.28
C VAL A 50 -17.85 -1.77 12.97
N LEU A 51 -17.99 -2.90 12.27
CA LEU A 51 -18.70 -3.02 10.99
C LEU A 51 -19.60 -4.27 10.99
N GLN A 52 -20.60 -4.26 10.13
CA GLN A 52 -21.33 -5.47 9.77
C GLN A 52 -20.44 -6.33 8.85
N HIS A 53 -20.47 -7.63 9.07
CA HIS A 53 -19.62 -8.55 8.28
C HIS A 53 -19.94 -8.53 6.77
N ASN A 54 -21.20 -8.26 6.42
CA ASN A 54 -21.66 -8.22 5.04
C ASN A 54 -21.23 -6.95 4.27
N ASP A 55 -20.79 -5.90 4.97
CA ASP A 55 -20.35 -4.64 4.36
C ASP A 55 -18.90 -4.69 3.87
N ILE A 56 -18.27 -5.87 3.90
CA ILE A 56 -16.84 -6.03 3.59
C ILE A 56 -16.68 -6.88 2.33
N GLU A 57 -16.17 -6.26 1.27
CA GLU A 57 -15.95 -6.88 -0.04
C GLU A 57 -14.86 -7.98 -0.04
N GLN A 58 -13.97 -8.03 0.94
CA GLN A 58 -12.87 -9.01 1.02
C GLN A 58 -12.91 -9.78 2.34
N THR A 59 -13.43 -10.96 2.31
CA THR A 59 -13.35 -11.92 3.41
C THR A 59 -12.10 -12.78 3.31
N THR A 60 -10.93 -12.24 3.66
CA THR A 60 -9.74 -13.04 3.97
C THR A 60 -9.82 -13.44 5.44
N GLY A 61 -10.43 -14.56 5.75
CA GLY A 61 -10.53 -15.08 7.10
C GLY A 61 -11.44 -16.30 7.18
N ASN A 62 -11.35 -17.07 8.25
CA ASN A 62 -12.26 -18.17 8.50
C ASN A 62 -13.70 -17.65 8.63
N LYS A 63 -14.55 -18.02 7.68
CA LYS A 63 -16.00 -17.73 7.78
C LYS A 63 -16.57 -18.43 9.01
N ALA A 64 -17.36 -17.70 9.81
CA ALA A 64 -18.09 -18.30 10.90
C ALA A 64 -18.99 -19.43 10.36
N GLN A 65 -18.88 -20.62 10.93
CA GLN A 65 -19.72 -21.77 10.55
C GLN A 65 -21.03 -21.80 11.33
N ASN A 66 -21.04 -21.22 12.53
CA ASN A 66 -22.24 -21.05 13.36
C ASN A 66 -22.11 -19.75 14.19
N ALA A 67 -23.18 -19.34 14.83
CA ALA A 67 -23.23 -18.20 15.75
C ALA A 67 -23.66 -18.59 17.16
N ASP A 68 -23.64 -19.89 17.50
CA ASP A 68 -23.99 -20.36 18.84
C ASP A 68 -22.98 -19.88 19.89
N GLY A 69 -23.47 -19.39 20.99
CA GLY A 69 -22.66 -18.81 22.05
C GLY A 69 -22.01 -17.45 21.72
N TYR A 70 -22.28 -16.85 20.54
CA TYR A 70 -21.82 -15.49 20.23
C TYR A 70 -22.44 -14.49 21.21
N LYS A 71 -21.76 -13.37 21.45
CA LYS A 71 -22.25 -12.31 22.34
C LYS A 71 -23.15 -11.35 21.57
N HIS A 72 -24.30 -11.01 22.15
CA HIS A 72 -25.13 -9.95 21.59
C HIS A 72 -24.45 -8.60 21.67
N VAL A 73 -24.62 -7.83 20.63
CA VAL A 73 -24.19 -6.43 20.49
C VAL A 73 -25.41 -5.60 20.14
N TYR A 74 -25.60 -4.51 20.84
CA TYR A 74 -26.64 -3.54 20.52
C TYR A 74 -26.05 -2.20 20.14
N LYS A 75 -26.82 -1.40 19.44
CA LYS A 75 -26.42 -0.03 19.11
C LYS A 75 -25.99 0.73 20.38
N ASN A 76 -24.87 1.45 20.27
CA ASN A 76 -24.15 2.14 21.34
C ASN A 76 -23.33 1.23 22.28
N ASP A 77 -23.31 -0.07 22.11
CA ASP A 77 -22.38 -0.92 22.83
C ASP A 77 -20.93 -0.70 22.36
N LEU A 78 -20.00 -0.74 23.29
CA LEU A 78 -18.57 -0.76 23.00
C LEU A 78 -18.14 -2.21 22.79
N VAL A 79 -17.62 -2.51 21.60
CA VAL A 79 -17.08 -3.84 21.26
C VAL A 79 -15.56 -3.79 21.27
N VAL A 80 -14.93 -4.72 21.96
CA VAL A 80 -13.47 -4.75 22.18
C VAL A 80 -12.93 -6.13 21.81
N ASN A 81 -12.06 -6.17 20.81
CA ASN A 81 -11.26 -7.35 20.54
C ASN A 81 -10.09 -7.39 21.53
N ILE A 82 -10.18 -8.22 22.56
CA ILE A 82 -9.20 -8.27 23.66
C ILE A 82 -7.77 -8.60 23.22
N ILE A 83 -7.60 -9.21 22.03
CA ILE A 83 -6.30 -9.56 21.46
C ILE A 83 -5.68 -8.37 20.71
N LEU A 84 -6.51 -7.58 20.03
CA LEU A 84 -6.07 -6.53 19.11
C LEU A 84 -6.51 -5.11 19.53
N CYS A 85 -7.09 -4.92 20.74
CA CYS A 85 -7.52 -3.59 21.19
C CYS A 85 -6.36 -2.61 21.31
N TRP A 86 -5.16 -3.08 21.65
CA TRP A 86 -3.95 -2.28 21.67
C TRP A 86 -3.48 -1.81 20.27
N MET A 87 -4.02 -2.43 19.21
CA MET A 87 -3.88 -1.99 17.81
C MET A 87 -5.08 -1.17 17.31
N GLY A 88 -6.06 -0.88 18.17
CA GLY A 88 -7.24 -0.09 17.81
C GLY A 88 -8.46 -0.93 17.38
N ALA A 89 -8.43 -2.25 17.53
CA ALA A 89 -9.58 -3.10 17.23
C ALA A 89 -10.64 -3.02 18.34
N LEU A 90 -11.25 -1.86 18.48
CA LEU A 90 -12.38 -1.57 19.37
C LEU A 90 -13.21 -0.40 18.83
N GLY A 91 -14.43 -0.26 19.29
CA GLY A 91 -15.29 0.85 18.89
C GLY A 91 -16.73 0.70 19.36
N ILE A 92 -17.49 1.76 19.20
CA ILE A 92 -18.93 1.75 19.47
C ILE A 92 -19.64 1.19 18.24
N SER A 93 -20.62 0.32 18.49
CA SER A 93 -21.47 -0.25 17.44
C SER A 93 -22.61 0.70 17.08
N ASP A 94 -22.80 0.92 15.79
CA ASP A 94 -23.99 1.57 15.23
C ASP A 94 -25.10 0.55 14.90
N PHE A 95 -24.83 -0.75 15.09
CA PHE A 95 -25.66 -1.87 14.64
C PHE A 95 -26.02 -2.80 15.80
N ASP A 96 -27.17 -3.45 15.69
CA ASP A 96 -27.52 -4.61 16.49
C ASP A 96 -27.07 -5.89 15.77
N GLY A 97 -26.58 -6.87 16.55
CA GLY A 97 -26.11 -8.13 16.00
C GLY A 97 -25.40 -8.99 17.02
N VAL A 98 -24.51 -9.86 16.55
CA VAL A 98 -23.72 -10.75 17.39
C VAL A 98 -22.25 -10.74 17.00
N THR A 99 -21.37 -10.93 17.98
CA THR A 99 -19.91 -10.94 17.76
C THR A 99 -19.25 -12.14 18.40
N SER A 100 -18.02 -12.43 18.00
CA SER A 100 -17.25 -13.56 18.52
C SER A 100 -17.23 -13.62 20.05
N PRO A 101 -17.32 -14.81 20.66
CA PRO A 101 -17.14 -15.00 22.10
C PRO A 101 -15.81 -14.47 22.64
N ALA A 102 -14.79 -14.38 21.79
CA ALA A 102 -13.47 -13.85 22.15
C ALA A 102 -13.44 -12.31 22.31
N TYR A 103 -14.50 -11.61 21.92
CA TYR A 103 -14.59 -10.16 22.10
C TYR A 103 -15.37 -9.84 23.36
N ASP A 104 -15.02 -8.72 24.00
CA ASP A 104 -15.84 -8.17 25.07
C ASP A 104 -16.81 -7.14 24.55
N VAL A 105 -18.03 -7.17 25.07
CA VAL A 105 -19.09 -6.21 24.76
C VAL A 105 -19.46 -5.46 26.02
N TYR A 106 -19.51 -4.14 25.96
CA TYR A 106 -19.82 -3.29 27.08
C TYR A 106 -20.98 -2.35 26.77
N ALA A 107 -22.09 -2.48 27.54
CA ALA A 107 -23.22 -1.58 27.46
C ALA A 107 -22.93 -0.26 28.18
N PRO A 108 -23.33 0.90 27.65
CA PRO A 108 -23.27 2.16 28.38
C PRO A 108 -24.22 2.11 29.58
N LYS A 109 -23.76 2.55 30.78
CA LYS A 109 -24.54 2.52 32.01
C LYS A 109 -25.61 3.61 32.10
N ASP A 110 -25.27 4.77 31.57
CA ASP A 110 -26.14 5.96 31.63
C ASP A 110 -25.95 6.86 30.43
N LEU A 111 -26.87 6.82 29.51
CA LEU A 111 -26.90 7.64 28.31
C LEU A 111 -27.23 9.11 28.58
N THR A 112 -27.65 9.49 29.78
CA THR A 112 -27.82 10.89 30.15
C THR A 112 -26.48 11.56 30.44
N THR A 113 -25.52 10.81 30.93
CA THR A 113 -24.20 11.28 31.35
C THR A 113 -23.17 11.08 30.23
N ILE A 114 -23.21 9.95 29.49
CA ILE A 114 -22.22 9.63 28.46
C ILE A 114 -22.84 9.65 27.06
N LEU A 115 -22.04 10.08 26.08
CA LEU A 115 -22.32 9.95 24.66
C LEU A 115 -21.39 8.88 24.09
N PRO A 116 -21.86 7.68 23.73
CA PRO A 116 -21.00 6.58 23.26
C PRO A 116 -20.08 6.99 22.12
N LYS A 117 -20.56 7.78 21.17
CA LYS A 117 -19.78 8.25 20.02
C LYS A 117 -18.56 9.12 20.41
N TYR A 118 -18.61 9.87 21.52
CA TYR A 118 -17.44 10.55 22.07
C TYR A 118 -16.36 9.53 22.46
N TYR A 119 -16.75 8.44 23.11
CA TYR A 119 -15.85 7.37 23.49
C TYR A 119 -15.37 6.54 22.30
N HIS A 120 -16.13 6.46 21.20
CA HIS A 120 -15.64 5.90 19.94
C HIS A 120 -14.38 6.63 19.48
N TYR A 121 -14.40 7.97 19.44
CA TYR A 121 -13.23 8.76 19.08
C TYR A 121 -12.09 8.61 20.08
N LEU A 122 -12.37 8.70 21.38
CA LEU A 122 -11.36 8.61 22.43
C LEU A 122 -10.64 7.26 22.41
N PHE A 123 -11.37 6.17 22.35
CA PHE A 123 -10.82 4.82 22.43
C PHE A 123 -10.03 4.40 21.18
N ARG A 124 -10.22 5.07 20.08
CA ARG A 124 -9.47 4.81 18.84
C ARG A 124 -8.25 5.72 18.65
N THR A 125 -7.89 6.51 19.66
CA THR A 125 -6.66 7.30 19.62
C THR A 125 -5.43 6.41 19.83
N PRO A 126 -4.28 6.70 19.14
CA PRO A 126 -3.04 5.96 19.35
C PRO A 126 -2.58 5.92 20.83
N GLN A 127 -2.83 7.00 21.58
CA GLN A 127 -2.48 7.10 22.99
C GLN A 127 -3.31 6.14 23.86
N PHE A 128 -4.61 6.01 23.59
CA PHE A 128 -5.44 5.00 24.28
C PHE A 128 -5.04 3.58 23.90
N ASN A 129 -4.69 3.34 22.63
CA ASN A 129 -4.18 2.04 22.17
C ASN A 129 -2.88 1.69 22.90
N GLY A 130 -1.96 2.65 23.04
CA GLY A 130 -0.74 2.50 23.85
C GLY A 130 -1.06 2.18 25.32
N LYS A 131 -2.10 2.80 25.89
CA LYS A 131 -2.55 2.49 27.25
C LYS A 131 -3.11 1.06 27.34
N CYS A 132 -3.87 0.61 26.36
CA CYS A 132 -4.30 -0.80 26.30
C CYS A 132 -3.13 -1.76 26.22
N TYR A 133 -2.06 -1.39 25.49
CA TYR A 133 -0.84 -2.18 25.44
C TYR A 133 -0.17 -2.28 26.82
N THR A 134 0.01 -1.16 27.52
CA THR A 134 0.67 -1.14 28.85
C THR A 134 -0.13 -1.89 29.93
N GLU A 135 -1.45 -1.92 29.84
CA GLU A 135 -2.33 -2.68 30.74
C GLU A 135 -2.50 -4.14 30.30
N GLY A 136 -2.08 -4.46 29.08
CA GLY A 136 -2.15 -5.81 28.56
C GLY A 136 -1.05 -6.72 29.10
N ARG A 137 -1.22 -8.02 28.91
CA ARG A 137 -0.23 -9.05 29.27
C ARG A 137 -0.23 -10.21 28.29
N GLY A 138 0.94 -10.83 28.11
CA GLY A 138 1.16 -11.98 27.24
C GLY A 138 2.64 -12.32 27.12
N ILE A 139 2.96 -13.52 26.64
CA ILE A 139 4.35 -13.99 26.50
C ILE A 139 4.98 -13.50 25.19
N MET A 140 4.15 -13.24 24.16
CA MET A 140 4.55 -12.76 22.82
C MET A 140 3.53 -11.76 22.31
N GLN A 141 3.92 -10.85 21.38
CA GLN A 141 3.00 -9.88 20.77
C GLN A 141 1.75 -10.53 20.18
N MET A 142 1.86 -11.67 19.51
CA MET A 142 0.73 -12.42 18.96
C MET A 142 -0.22 -13.00 20.03
N ARG A 143 0.19 -13.04 21.30
CA ARG A 143 -0.60 -13.52 22.43
C ARG A 143 -0.86 -12.43 23.47
N TRP A 144 -0.59 -11.17 23.12
CA TRP A 144 -0.87 -10.02 23.96
C TRP A 144 -2.38 -9.82 24.09
N ARG A 145 -2.87 -9.62 25.30
CA ARG A 145 -4.30 -9.43 25.58
C ARG A 145 -4.51 -8.37 26.66
N THR A 146 -5.46 -7.48 26.44
CA THR A 146 -5.97 -6.58 27.45
C THR A 146 -7.30 -7.16 27.94
N TYR A 147 -7.24 -7.84 29.09
CA TYR A 147 -8.44 -8.48 29.64
C TYR A 147 -9.42 -7.47 30.23
N SER A 148 -10.66 -7.91 30.42
CA SER A 148 -11.77 -7.06 30.92
C SER A 148 -11.47 -6.38 32.26
N SER A 149 -10.73 -7.06 33.17
CA SER A 149 -10.33 -6.49 34.48
C SER A 149 -9.47 -5.27 34.34
N GLU A 150 -8.43 -5.36 33.51
CA GLU A 150 -7.45 -4.32 33.23
C GLU A 150 -8.12 -3.20 32.40
N PHE A 151 -8.80 -3.56 31.31
CA PHE A 151 -9.50 -2.59 30.47
C PHE A 151 -10.48 -1.72 31.28
N LYS A 152 -11.31 -2.31 32.11
CA LYS A 152 -12.28 -1.60 32.95
C LYS A 152 -11.64 -0.70 34.02
N SER A 153 -10.37 -0.94 34.38
CA SER A 153 -9.63 -0.11 35.34
C SER A 153 -9.06 1.17 34.73
N ILE A 154 -8.92 1.24 33.41
CA ILE A 154 -8.38 2.41 32.72
C ILE A 154 -9.22 3.63 33.05
N LYS A 155 -8.55 4.72 33.46
CA LYS A 155 -9.18 6.03 33.66
C LYS A 155 -9.29 6.76 32.33
N VAL A 156 -10.44 7.43 32.14
CA VAL A 156 -10.75 8.23 30.95
C VAL A 156 -11.39 9.55 31.34
N PRO A 157 -11.31 10.58 30.50
CA PRO A 157 -12.00 11.86 30.75
C PRO A 157 -13.52 11.69 30.62
N LEU A 158 -14.23 12.48 31.40
CA LEU A 158 -15.68 12.60 31.37
C LEU A 158 -16.05 14.10 31.28
N PRO A 159 -16.08 14.66 30.06
CA PRO A 159 -16.58 16.02 29.84
C PRO A 159 -18.08 16.13 30.19
N PRO A 160 -18.61 17.33 30.45
CA PRO A 160 -20.05 17.56 30.49
C PRO A 160 -20.73 17.05 29.21
N LYS A 161 -21.93 16.50 29.31
CA LYS A 161 -22.66 15.88 28.15
C LYS A 161 -22.79 16.83 26.96
N VAL A 162 -23.04 18.12 27.20
CA VAL A 162 -23.12 19.15 26.16
C VAL A 162 -21.78 19.29 25.44
N THR A 163 -20.68 19.23 26.17
CA THR A 163 -19.32 19.28 25.59
C THR A 163 -19.02 18.05 24.76
N GLN A 164 -19.39 16.85 25.25
CA GLN A 164 -19.27 15.61 24.46
C GLN A 164 -20.00 15.74 23.13
N LYS A 165 -21.21 16.29 23.10
CA LYS A 165 -21.99 16.49 21.89
C LYS A 165 -21.31 17.44 20.92
N ARG A 166 -20.82 18.60 21.40
CA ARG A 166 -20.07 19.56 20.57
C ARG A 166 -18.80 18.95 19.98
N ILE A 167 -18.06 18.15 20.77
CA ILE A 167 -16.87 17.42 20.32
C ILE A 167 -17.21 16.46 19.17
N VAL A 168 -18.28 15.67 19.34
CA VAL A 168 -18.69 14.71 18.30
C VAL A 168 -19.11 15.42 17.03
N GLU A 169 -19.97 16.45 17.12
CA GLU A 169 -20.42 17.22 15.96
C GLU A 169 -19.24 17.87 15.20
N TYR A 170 -18.28 18.40 15.92
CA TYR A 170 -17.07 18.98 15.34
C TYR A 170 -16.19 17.92 14.66
N LEU A 171 -15.94 16.77 15.34
CA LEU A 171 -15.11 15.71 14.81
C LEU A 171 -15.77 15.00 13.63
N ASP A 172 -17.06 14.72 13.69
CA ASP A 172 -17.78 14.12 12.57
C ASP A 172 -17.60 14.95 11.29
N LYS A 173 -17.77 16.27 11.40
CA LYS A 173 -17.58 17.18 10.28
C LYS A 173 -16.12 17.19 9.80
N LYS A 174 -15.15 17.39 10.73
CA LYS A 174 -13.74 17.56 10.35
C LYS A 174 -13.09 16.27 9.86
N VAL A 175 -13.41 15.13 10.49
CA VAL A 175 -12.90 13.82 10.05
C VAL A 175 -13.45 13.48 8.68
N SER A 176 -14.76 13.71 8.42
CA SER A 176 -15.34 13.50 7.11
C SER A 176 -14.73 14.38 6.02
N GLU A 177 -14.48 15.68 6.31
CA GLU A 177 -13.78 16.58 5.39
C GLU A 177 -12.37 16.05 5.04
N ILE A 178 -11.59 15.61 6.05
CA ILE A 178 -10.24 15.08 5.84
C ILE A 178 -10.28 13.76 5.05
N GLU A 179 -11.19 12.86 5.38
CA GLU A 179 -11.33 11.58 4.67
C GLU A 179 -11.71 11.77 3.21
N THR A 180 -12.59 12.72 2.92
CA THR A 180 -12.94 13.08 1.54
C THR A 180 -11.71 13.54 0.77
N ILE A 181 -10.88 14.44 1.33
CA ILE A 181 -9.66 14.93 0.67
C ILE A 181 -8.66 13.79 0.44
N ILE A 182 -8.53 12.86 1.41
CA ILE A 182 -7.67 11.68 1.26
C ILE A 182 -8.14 10.79 0.11
N GLU A 183 -9.44 10.48 0.02
CA GLU A 183 -9.99 9.65 -1.05
C GLU A 183 -9.88 10.31 -2.43
N GLU A 184 -10.17 11.62 -2.53
CA GLU A 184 -9.97 12.39 -3.77
C GLU A 184 -8.49 12.42 -4.19
N SER A 185 -7.57 12.52 -3.22
CA SER A 185 -6.13 12.48 -3.48
C SER A 185 -5.67 11.12 -3.99
N LYS A 186 -6.17 10.02 -3.42
CA LYS A 186 -5.92 8.66 -3.91
C LYS A 186 -6.44 8.49 -5.35
N LYS A 187 -7.64 8.95 -5.62
CA LYS A 187 -8.21 8.91 -6.98
C LYS A 187 -7.36 9.69 -7.96
N SER A 188 -6.92 10.90 -7.59
CA SER A 188 -6.03 11.71 -8.42
C SER A 188 -4.70 11.00 -8.71
N ILE A 189 -4.13 10.25 -7.76
CA ILE A 189 -2.92 9.45 -7.97
C ILE A 189 -3.15 8.40 -9.07
N GLU A 190 -4.27 7.68 -9.04
CA GLU A 190 -4.57 6.69 -10.07
C GLU A 190 -4.83 7.33 -11.44
N GLU A 191 -5.46 8.49 -11.48
CA GLU A 191 -5.64 9.27 -12.71
C GLU A 191 -4.30 9.75 -13.28
N TYR A 192 -3.36 10.23 -12.45
CA TYR A 192 -2.01 10.61 -12.87
C TYR A 192 -1.20 9.42 -13.40
N LYS A 193 -1.29 8.25 -12.75
CA LYS A 193 -0.66 7.02 -13.25
C LYS A 193 -1.19 6.63 -14.63
N ALA A 194 -2.51 6.65 -14.80
CA ALA A 194 -3.14 6.37 -16.09
C ALA A 194 -2.73 7.39 -17.16
N TRP A 195 -2.71 8.68 -16.82
CA TRP A 195 -2.24 9.74 -17.72
C TRP A 195 -0.77 9.53 -18.12
N LYS A 196 0.10 9.19 -17.18
CA LYS A 196 1.51 8.86 -17.48
C LYS A 196 1.61 7.74 -18.51
N GLN A 197 0.84 6.66 -18.35
CA GLN A 197 0.81 5.56 -19.31
C GLN A 197 0.31 6.00 -20.69
N SER A 198 -0.73 6.83 -20.77
CA SER A 198 -1.22 7.37 -22.04
C SER A 198 -0.17 8.25 -22.74
N VAL A 199 0.47 9.14 -22.00
CA VAL A 199 1.56 10.00 -22.52
C VAL A 199 2.72 9.19 -23.09
N ILE A 200 3.14 8.15 -22.38
CA ILE A 200 4.21 7.25 -22.86
C ILE A 200 3.72 6.52 -24.12
N PHE A 201 2.56 5.89 -24.05
CA PHE A 201 2.02 5.12 -25.19
C PHE A 201 1.87 5.95 -26.46
N GLU A 202 1.29 7.14 -26.36
CA GLU A 202 1.11 8.05 -27.50
C GLU A 202 2.44 8.48 -28.10
N ALA A 203 3.44 8.77 -27.26
CA ALA A 203 4.75 9.21 -27.72
C ALA A 203 5.54 8.07 -28.39
N VAL A 204 5.56 6.86 -27.80
CA VAL A 204 6.34 5.74 -28.36
C VAL A 204 5.66 5.08 -29.56
N THR A 205 4.38 5.33 -29.80
CA THR A 205 3.64 4.87 -31.00
C THR A 205 3.44 5.94 -32.05
N GLY A 206 3.79 7.20 -31.74
CA GLY A 206 3.58 8.34 -32.63
C GLY A 206 2.11 8.72 -32.84
N LYS A 207 1.20 8.24 -31.99
CA LYS A 207 -0.25 8.56 -32.09
C LYS A 207 -0.54 10.04 -31.94
N ASN A 208 0.26 10.76 -31.16
CA ASN A 208 0.15 12.20 -30.93
C ASN A 208 0.75 13.06 -32.06
N LEU A 209 1.37 12.44 -33.07
CA LEU A 209 1.97 13.18 -34.21
C LEU A 209 0.92 13.41 -35.29
N ASN A 210 0.86 14.65 -35.79
CA ASN A 210 0.02 15.02 -36.90
C ASN A 210 0.79 14.81 -38.23
N CYS A 211 0.84 13.56 -38.71
CA CYS A 211 1.56 13.16 -39.91
C CYS A 211 0.79 12.03 -40.62
N LYS A 212 1.23 11.69 -41.84
CA LYS A 212 0.73 10.50 -42.53
C LYS A 212 1.07 9.26 -41.74
N LYS A 213 0.13 8.32 -41.64
CA LYS A 213 0.24 7.10 -40.90
C LYS A 213 0.07 5.88 -41.80
N LYS A 214 0.63 4.75 -41.35
CA LYS A 214 0.47 3.44 -41.95
C LYS A 214 0.13 2.42 -40.88
N ASP A 215 -0.50 1.32 -41.25
CA ASP A 215 -0.71 0.20 -40.35
C ASP A 215 0.64 -0.36 -39.89
N SER A 216 0.81 -0.56 -38.60
CA SER A 216 2.00 -1.18 -38.01
C SER A 216 2.06 -2.70 -38.22
N GLY A 217 0.95 -3.34 -38.57
CA GLY A 217 0.81 -4.80 -38.56
C GLY A 217 0.77 -5.40 -37.13
N ILE A 218 0.61 -4.56 -36.10
CA ILE A 218 0.48 -4.99 -34.70
C ILE A 218 -0.87 -4.51 -34.16
N GLU A 219 -1.77 -5.48 -33.90
CA GLU A 219 -3.17 -5.21 -33.56
C GLU A 219 -3.36 -4.18 -32.43
N TRP A 220 -2.62 -4.28 -31.33
CA TRP A 220 -2.74 -3.40 -30.18
C TRP A 220 -2.02 -2.05 -30.31
N ILE A 221 -1.29 -1.84 -31.41
CA ILE A 221 -0.68 -0.54 -31.75
C ILE A 221 -1.55 0.18 -32.75
N GLY A 222 -1.97 -0.51 -33.81
CA GLY A 222 -2.69 0.05 -34.95
C GLY A 222 -1.76 0.88 -35.84
N GLU A 223 -2.16 2.11 -36.17
CA GLU A 223 -1.40 2.98 -37.06
C GLU A 223 -0.21 3.67 -36.36
N ILE A 224 0.88 3.80 -37.11
CA ILE A 224 2.13 4.50 -36.75
C ILE A 224 2.51 5.50 -37.86
N PRO A 225 3.39 6.50 -37.61
CA PRO A 225 3.91 7.38 -38.65
C PRO A 225 4.50 6.60 -39.81
N GLU A 226 4.25 7.05 -41.04
CA GLU A 226 4.65 6.37 -42.30
C GLU A 226 6.18 6.11 -42.37
N GLY A 227 6.99 7.05 -41.82
CA GLY A 227 8.45 6.96 -41.79
C GLY A 227 9.02 6.02 -40.72
N TRP A 228 8.20 5.47 -39.80
CA TRP A 228 8.69 4.59 -38.75
C TRP A 228 8.79 3.14 -39.21
N GLU A 229 9.82 2.41 -38.72
CA GLU A 229 9.98 0.98 -38.95
C GLU A 229 9.35 0.19 -37.81
N VAL A 230 8.95 -1.08 -38.06
CA VAL A 230 8.61 -2.04 -37.02
C VAL A 230 9.75 -3.03 -36.91
N LEU A 231 10.40 -3.07 -35.76
CA LEU A 231 11.53 -3.96 -35.50
C LEU A 231 11.24 -4.89 -34.32
N LYS A 232 11.94 -6.02 -34.29
CA LYS A 232 11.96 -6.96 -33.16
C LYS A 232 13.18 -6.73 -32.29
N ILE A 233 13.11 -7.02 -30.99
CA ILE A 233 14.24 -6.93 -30.06
C ILE A 233 15.48 -7.59 -30.63
N LYS A 234 15.36 -8.79 -31.19
CA LYS A 234 16.52 -9.52 -31.80
C LYS A 234 17.25 -8.80 -32.91
N HIS A 235 16.67 -7.73 -33.48
CA HIS A 235 17.30 -6.94 -34.54
C HIS A 235 18.07 -5.71 -34.02
N ILE A 236 17.93 -5.44 -32.70
CA ILE A 236 18.47 -4.20 -32.12
C ILE A 236 19.25 -4.41 -30.83
N ALA A 237 19.09 -5.57 -30.16
CA ALA A 237 19.71 -5.80 -28.87
C ALA A 237 19.99 -7.28 -28.61
N ASN A 238 21.05 -7.52 -27.85
CA ASN A 238 21.36 -8.80 -27.24
C ASN A 238 20.79 -8.87 -25.83
N LEU A 239 20.21 -10.01 -25.48
CA LEU A 239 19.67 -10.30 -24.17
C LEU A 239 20.58 -11.25 -23.42
N ALA A 240 20.87 -10.96 -22.15
CA ALA A 240 21.58 -11.87 -21.27
C ALA A 240 20.98 -11.93 -19.88
N GLY A 241 20.99 -13.12 -19.31
CA GLY A 241 20.56 -13.38 -17.94
C GLY A 241 21.51 -14.39 -17.29
N ARG A 242 21.33 -14.62 -15.98
CA ARG A 242 22.10 -15.64 -15.29
C ARG A 242 21.66 -17.01 -15.80
N ILE A 243 22.62 -17.85 -16.14
CA ILE A 243 22.38 -19.22 -16.64
C ILE A 243 22.01 -20.11 -15.45
N GLY A 244 21.13 -21.08 -15.66
CA GLY A 244 20.55 -21.90 -14.60
C GLY A 244 21.57 -22.58 -13.65
N TRP A 245 22.68 -23.11 -14.20
CA TRP A 245 23.75 -23.72 -13.38
C TRP A 245 24.57 -22.71 -12.56
N GLN A 246 24.52 -21.41 -12.91
CA GLN A 246 25.13 -20.31 -12.16
C GLN A 246 24.16 -19.73 -11.10
N GLY A 247 23.03 -20.40 -10.82
CA GLY A 247 22.02 -19.93 -9.89
C GLY A 247 22.61 -19.56 -8.52
N LEU A 248 22.06 -18.49 -7.92
CA LEU A 248 22.48 -18.00 -6.59
C LEU A 248 21.43 -18.35 -5.57
N THR A 249 21.89 -18.73 -4.39
CA THR A 249 21.04 -18.90 -3.19
C THR A 249 21.23 -17.72 -2.24
N SER A 250 20.24 -17.43 -1.40
CA SER A 250 20.35 -16.36 -0.40
C SER A 250 21.47 -16.60 0.63
N GLN A 251 21.97 -17.83 0.76
CA GLN A 251 23.09 -18.15 1.63
C GLN A 251 24.43 -17.60 1.11
N GLU A 252 24.51 -17.27 -0.17
CA GLU A 252 25.71 -16.69 -0.80
C GLU A 252 25.72 -15.15 -0.72
N TYR A 253 24.65 -14.55 -0.18
CA TYR A 253 24.59 -13.09 -0.01
C TYR A 253 25.45 -12.66 1.15
N SER A 254 26.18 -11.56 0.94
CA SER A 254 27.17 -11.01 1.87
C SER A 254 27.08 -9.48 1.88
N ASP A 255 27.75 -8.87 2.84
CA ASP A 255 27.85 -7.41 2.95
C ASP A 255 29.03 -6.85 2.12
N GLU A 256 29.92 -7.73 1.63
CA GLU A 256 31.11 -7.38 0.83
C GLU A 256 31.20 -8.21 -0.43
N GLY A 257 31.81 -7.66 -1.49
CA GLY A 257 32.04 -8.33 -2.77
C GLY A 257 31.43 -7.58 -3.95
N ALA A 258 31.13 -8.30 -5.04
CA ALA A 258 30.46 -7.73 -6.20
C ALA A 258 28.99 -7.42 -5.89
N PHE A 259 28.50 -6.28 -6.34
CA PHE A 259 27.07 -5.93 -6.20
C PHE A 259 26.18 -6.92 -6.94
N LEU A 260 25.09 -7.32 -6.29
CA LEU A 260 24.07 -8.16 -6.89
C LEU A 260 22.78 -7.36 -7.08
N ILE A 261 22.40 -7.12 -8.32
CA ILE A 261 21.11 -6.49 -8.66
C ILE A 261 20.02 -7.55 -8.70
N THR A 262 18.96 -7.30 -7.94
CA THR A 262 17.74 -8.12 -7.86
C THR A 262 16.52 -7.26 -8.21
N GLY A 263 15.34 -7.87 -8.37
CA GLY A 263 14.11 -7.15 -8.72
C GLY A 263 13.62 -6.13 -7.68
N ILE A 264 14.12 -6.18 -6.43
CA ILE A 264 13.78 -5.20 -5.38
C ILE A 264 14.59 -3.91 -5.46
N ASN A 265 15.72 -3.93 -6.17
CA ASN A 265 16.60 -2.76 -6.30
C ASN A 265 16.14 -1.77 -7.36
N PHE A 266 15.06 -2.07 -8.09
CA PHE A 266 14.53 -1.18 -9.14
C PHE A 266 13.62 -0.11 -8.50
N LYS A 267 14.04 1.16 -8.57
CA LYS A 267 13.28 2.32 -8.10
C LYS A 267 13.26 3.42 -9.16
N ASN A 268 12.07 3.84 -9.56
CA ASN A 268 11.87 4.97 -10.50
C ASN A 268 12.72 4.90 -11.76
N GLY A 269 12.87 3.71 -12.37
CA GLY A 269 13.64 3.50 -13.57
C GLY A 269 15.17 3.47 -13.39
N ARG A 270 15.65 3.46 -12.14
CA ARG A 270 17.06 3.41 -11.74
C ARG A 270 17.34 2.32 -10.74
N ILE A 271 18.61 2.07 -10.44
CA ILE A 271 19.04 1.11 -9.42
C ILE A 271 19.26 1.84 -8.09
N ASP A 272 18.61 1.36 -7.04
CA ASP A 272 18.87 1.75 -5.66
C ASP A 272 20.07 0.96 -5.12
N TRP A 273 21.25 1.50 -5.30
CA TRP A 273 22.51 0.86 -4.89
C TRP A 273 22.60 0.56 -3.39
N ASN A 274 21.97 1.39 -2.56
CA ASN A 274 21.97 1.21 -1.10
C ASN A 274 21.20 -0.04 -0.64
N SER A 275 20.31 -0.53 -1.48
CA SER A 275 19.52 -1.75 -1.20
C SER A 275 20.10 -3.01 -1.84
N CYS A 276 21.21 -2.90 -2.58
CA CYS A 276 21.87 -4.04 -3.18
C CYS A 276 22.64 -4.84 -2.13
N VAL A 277 22.54 -6.16 -2.21
CA VAL A 277 23.42 -7.09 -1.51
C VAL A 277 24.63 -7.39 -2.35
N HIS A 278 25.62 -8.09 -1.79
CA HIS A 278 26.84 -8.47 -2.47
C HIS A 278 26.92 -10.00 -2.61
N VAL A 279 27.80 -10.44 -3.50
CA VAL A 279 28.19 -11.83 -3.69
C VAL A 279 29.71 -11.93 -3.85
N PRO A 280 30.32 -13.10 -3.57
CA PRO A 280 31.75 -13.28 -3.81
C PRO A 280 32.16 -12.90 -5.24
N TYR A 281 33.32 -12.30 -5.41
CA TYR A 281 33.81 -11.88 -6.73
C TYR A 281 33.89 -13.03 -7.73
N SER A 282 34.15 -14.27 -7.29
CA SER A 282 34.09 -15.45 -8.13
C SER A 282 32.78 -15.65 -8.87
N ARG A 283 31.66 -15.27 -8.22
CA ARG A 283 30.31 -15.33 -8.80
C ARG A 283 30.09 -14.26 -9.88
N TRP A 284 30.82 -13.16 -9.82
CA TRP A 284 30.86 -12.17 -10.88
C TRP A 284 31.78 -12.62 -12.02
N GLU A 285 32.93 -13.24 -11.74
CA GLU A 285 33.91 -13.70 -12.73
C GLU A 285 33.36 -14.84 -13.60
N GLU A 286 32.63 -15.80 -13.01
CA GLU A 286 32.02 -16.92 -13.75
C GLU A 286 30.89 -16.51 -14.69
N ALA A 287 30.28 -15.34 -14.49
CA ALA A 287 29.09 -14.89 -15.20
C ALA A 287 29.35 -13.67 -16.09
N THR A 288 30.32 -13.78 -17.01
CA THR A 288 30.81 -12.69 -17.86
C THR A 288 29.71 -12.04 -18.70
N GLN A 289 28.70 -12.80 -19.12
CA GLN A 289 27.59 -12.31 -19.95
C GLN A 289 26.70 -11.29 -19.22
N ILE A 290 26.72 -11.28 -17.89
CA ILE A 290 25.91 -10.38 -17.02
C ILE A 290 26.77 -9.50 -16.10
N GLN A 291 28.05 -9.27 -16.47
CA GLN A 291 28.83 -8.20 -15.87
C GLN A 291 28.30 -6.86 -16.36
N ILE A 292 27.74 -6.08 -15.42
CA ILE A 292 26.97 -4.89 -15.72
C ILE A 292 27.84 -3.68 -15.97
N LYS A 293 27.38 -2.78 -16.84
CA LYS A 293 28.03 -1.53 -17.23
C LYS A 293 27.05 -0.36 -17.12
N ASN A 294 27.57 0.85 -16.92
CA ASN A 294 26.74 2.05 -17.02
C ASN A 294 26.10 2.13 -18.42
N GLY A 295 24.81 2.48 -18.45
CA GLY A 295 24.03 2.53 -19.68
C GLY A 295 23.32 1.21 -20.03
N ASP A 296 23.64 0.09 -19.35
CA ASP A 296 22.90 -1.16 -19.53
C ASP A 296 21.41 -0.96 -19.16
N LEU A 297 20.50 -1.48 -19.98
CA LEU A 297 19.07 -1.52 -19.69
C LEU A 297 18.72 -2.87 -19.05
N LEU A 298 18.08 -2.83 -17.90
CA LEU A 298 17.69 -4.01 -17.16
C LEU A 298 16.17 -4.17 -17.12
N ILE A 299 15.72 -5.42 -17.17
CA ILE A 299 14.29 -5.78 -16.99
C ILE A 299 14.17 -6.96 -16.03
N THR A 300 13.20 -6.90 -15.13
CA THR A 300 12.85 -8.05 -14.29
C THR A 300 12.05 -9.07 -15.11
N LYS A 301 12.46 -10.34 -15.06
CA LYS A 301 11.81 -11.43 -15.80
C LYS A 301 11.04 -12.41 -14.92
N ASP A 302 11.28 -12.39 -13.61
CA ASP A 302 10.63 -13.27 -12.62
C ASP A 302 10.10 -12.47 -11.43
N GLY A 303 9.12 -13.02 -10.73
CA GLY A 303 8.47 -12.35 -9.59
C GLY A 303 7.61 -11.17 -10.06
N THR A 304 8.05 -9.94 -9.84
CA THR A 304 7.41 -8.75 -10.41
C THR A 304 8.01 -8.47 -11.78
N VAL A 305 7.48 -9.11 -12.82
CA VAL A 305 7.95 -8.97 -14.20
C VAL A 305 7.78 -7.54 -14.71
N GLY A 306 8.67 -7.07 -15.58
CA GLY A 306 8.52 -5.84 -16.36
C GLY A 306 8.96 -4.55 -15.65
N LYS A 307 9.58 -4.61 -14.48
CA LYS A 307 10.29 -3.44 -13.96
C LYS A 307 11.50 -3.15 -14.81
N ILE A 308 11.70 -1.87 -15.16
CA ILE A 308 12.77 -1.41 -16.04
C ILE A 308 13.70 -0.48 -15.25
N ALA A 309 15.00 -0.59 -15.47
CA ALA A 309 15.98 0.37 -14.99
C ALA A 309 17.13 0.55 -15.98
N ILE A 310 17.61 1.78 -16.13
CA ILE A 310 18.88 2.08 -16.79
C ILE A 310 19.93 2.17 -15.69
N VAL A 311 21.04 1.47 -15.89
CA VAL A 311 22.16 1.47 -14.93
C VAL A 311 22.91 2.78 -15.02
N ASP A 312 23.01 3.49 -13.92
CA ASP A 312 23.84 4.66 -13.73
C ASP A 312 24.52 4.62 -12.36
N GLY A 313 25.57 5.40 -12.19
CA GLY A 313 26.29 5.45 -10.92
C GLY A 313 26.91 4.12 -10.50
N LEU A 314 27.35 3.31 -11.46
CA LEU A 314 28.01 2.05 -11.17
C LEU A 314 29.32 2.30 -10.41
N HIS A 315 29.43 1.74 -9.21
CA HIS A 315 30.58 1.99 -8.32
C HIS A 315 31.66 0.89 -8.36
N ASP A 316 31.26 -0.37 -8.60
CA ASP A 316 32.17 -1.53 -8.58
C ASP A 316 31.60 -2.68 -9.43
N LYS A 317 32.31 -3.80 -9.43
CA LYS A 317 31.91 -5.03 -10.10
C LYS A 317 30.47 -5.38 -9.71
N THR A 318 29.62 -5.59 -10.71
CA THR A 318 28.20 -5.79 -10.53
C THR A 318 27.69 -6.91 -11.42
N THR A 319 26.81 -7.73 -10.89
CA THR A 319 26.17 -8.85 -11.58
C THR A 319 24.66 -8.88 -11.31
N LEU A 320 23.94 -9.76 -12.01
CA LEU A 320 22.51 -9.92 -11.88
C LEU A 320 22.14 -11.21 -11.14
N ASN A 321 21.05 -11.17 -10.43
CA ASN A 321 20.35 -12.37 -9.97
C ASN A 321 19.58 -13.01 -11.14
N SER A 322 19.12 -14.27 -10.96
CA SER A 322 18.39 -15.04 -11.99
C SER A 322 17.07 -14.40 -12.43
N GLY A 323 16.45 -13.56 -11.59
CA GLY A 323 15.19 -12.87 -11.90
C GLY A 323 15.34 -11.60 -12.74
N VAL A 324 16.55 -11.22 -13.14
CA VAL A 324 16.82 -10.01 -13.93
C VAL A 324 17.54 -10.35 -15.22
N MET A 325 17.25 -9.61 -16.27
CA MET A 325 17.88 -9.72 -17.60
C MET A 325 18.44 -8.37 -18.02
N VAL A 326 19.61 -8.36 -18.64
CA VAL A 326 20.20 -7.20 -19.27
C VAL A 326 19.88 -7.18 -20.77
N ILE A 327 19.57 -6.01 -21.27
CA ILE A 327 19.31 -5.69 -22.67
C ILE A 327 20.45 -4.78 -23.15
N ARG A 328 21.32 -5.28 -23.99
CA ARG A 328 22.44 -4.52 -24.59
C ARG A 328 22.19 -4.27 -26.04
N GLN A 329 22.13 -3.04 -26.41
CA GLN A 329 22.01 -2.67 -27.79
C GLN A 329 23.30 -3.07 -28.56
N ASP A 330 23.11 -3.65 -29.72
CA ASP A 330 24.16 -4.02 -30.67
C ASP A 330 23.97 -3.35 -32.04
N SER A 331 22.99 -2.46 -32.13
CA SER A 331 22.60 -1.77 -33.36
C SER A 331 22.44 -0.26 -33.08
N GLU A 332 22.88 0.56 -34.02
CA GLU A 332 22.67 2.01 -33.99
C GLU A 332 21.20 2.42 -34.28
N LYS A 333 20.26 1.46 -34.43
CA LYS A 333 18.86 1.74 -34.80
C LYS A 333 17.99 2.18 -33.64
N CYS A 334 18.36 1.85 -32.40
CA CYS A 334 17.50 2.13 -31.24
C CYS A 334 18.33 2.64 -30.06
N GLN A 335 17.86 3.70 -29.40
CA GLN A 335 18.49 4.27 -28.22
C GLN A 335 17.93 3.62 -26.93
N THR A 336 18.80 3.43 -25.94
CA THR A 336 18.41 2.84 -24.62
C THR A 336 17.28 3.59 -23.95
N SER A 337 17.30 4.93 -23.96
CA SER A 337 16.28 5.76 -23.36
C SER A 337 14.91 5.58 -24.02
N PHE A 338 14.84 5.54 -25.36
CA PHE A 338 13.61 5.27 -26.09
C PHE A 338 13.09 3.85 -25.80
N LEU A 339 13.97 2.85 -25.87
CA LEU A 339 13.60 1.46 -25.57
C LEU A 339 13.09 1.30 -24.15
N SER A 340 13.67 2.00 -23.19
CA SER A 340 13.21 2.01 -21.81
C SER A 340 11.74 2.45 -21.71
N TYR A 341 11.34 3.51 -22.40
CA TYR A 341 9.94 3.96 -22.42
C TYR A 341 9.03 3.00 -23.20
N MET A 342 9.50 2.44 -24.31
CA MET A 342 8.76 1.42 -25.03
C MET A 342 8.41 0.22 -24.15
N LEU A 343 9.36 -0.25 -23.34
CA LEU A 343 9.16 -1.37 -22.42
C LEU A 343 8.29 -1.02 -21.18
N GLN A 344 8.17 0.26 -20.84
CA GLN A 344 7.26 0.75 -19.80
C GLN A 344 5.85 1.00 -20.33
N SER A 345 5.66 1.04 -21.65
CA SER A 345 4.37 1.36 -22.28
C SER A 345 3.40 0.18 -22.30
N GLU A 346 2.11 0.51 -22.55
CA GLU A 346 1.09 -0.51 -22.80
C GLU A 346 1.42 -1.43 -24.00
N VAL A 347 2.27 -1.02 -24.94
CA VAL A 347 2.67 -1.85 -26.06
C VAL A 347 3.34 -3.14 -25.59
N PHE A 348 4.28 -3.03 -24.64
CA PHE A 348 4.94 -4.19 -24.04
C PHE A 348 3.95 -5.04 -23.24
N TRP A 349 3.11 -4.42 -22.42
CA TRP A 349 2.19 -5.16 -21.56
C TRP A 349 1.09 -5.90 -22.35
N LYS A 350 0.57 -5.30 -23.40
CA LYS A 350 -0.41 -5.98 -24.29
C LYS A 350 0.22 -7.18 -24.98
N TRP A 351 1.45 -7.02 -25.51
CA TRP A 351 2.19 -8.13 -26.05
C TRP A 351 2.47 -9.22 -25.01
N PHE A 352 2.95 -8.84 -23.82
CA PHE A 352 3.29 -9.77 -22.76
C PHE A 352 2.07 -10.59 -22.28
N ASN A 353 0.95 -9.92 -22.11
CA ASN A 353 -0.31 -10.60 -21.75
C ASN A 353 -0.80 -11.52 -22.86
N TYR A 354 -0.64 -11.12 -24.11
CA TYR A 354 -1.03 -11.95 -25.27
C TYR A 354 -0.26 -13.27 -25.30
N ILE A 355 1.07 -13.23 -25.16
CA ILE A 355 1.89 -14.47 -25.20
C ILE A 355 1.69 -15.35 -23.96
N ASN A 356 1.24 -14.79 -22.84
CA ASN A 356 0.97 -15.52 -21.60
C ASN A 356 -0.53 -15.89 -21.43
N SER A 357 -1.38 -15.61 -22.40
CA SER A 357 -2.79 -15.96 -22.36
C SER A 357 -2.97 -17.47 -22.29
N GLY A 358 -3.54 -17.99 -21.19
CA GLY A 358 -3.75 -19.43 -20.95
C GLY A 358 -2.74 -20.07 -19.98
N ASN A 359 -1.72 -19.38 -19.50
CA ASN A 359 -0.79 -19.88 -18.48
C ASN A 359 -1.30 -19.57 -17.07
N SER A 360 -1.41 -20.60 -16.22
CA SER A 360 -2.26 -20.52 -15.04
C SER A 360 -1.59 -20.15 -13.70
N THR A 361 -0.26 -20.13 -13.53
CA THR A 361 0.29 -20.03 -12.16
C THR A 361 1.55 -19.21 -11.94
N ILE A 362 2.51 -19.20 -12.86
CA ILE A 362 3.73 -18.38 -12.70
C ILE A 362 4.06 -17.75 -14.05
N ILE A 363 4.02 -16.43 -14.10
CA ILE A 363 4.29 -15.64 -15.31
C ILE A 363 5.77 -15.32 -15.36
N HIS A 364 6.44 -15.75 -16.42
CA HIS A 364 7.85 -15.48 -16.68
C HIS A 364 8.03 -14.75 -18.02
N LEU A 365 8.99 -13.83 -18.09
CA LEU A 365 9.44 -13.24 -19.32
C LEU A 365 10.61 -14.09 -19.88
N TYR A 366 10.28 -15.04 -20.76
CA TYR A 366 11.29 -15.87 -21.37
C TYR A 366 12.10 -15.08 -22.42
N GLN A 367 13.42 -15.26 -22.42
CA GLN A 367 14.32 -14.58 -23.34
C GLN A 367 13.97 -14.86 -24.79
N TYR A 368 13.60 -16.12 -25.12
CA TYR A 368 13.20 -16.53 -26.47
C TYR A 368 11.96 -15.76 -26.97
N ASP A 369 10.96 -15.62 -26.16
CA ASP A 369 9.75 -14.87 -26.51
C ASP A 369 10.04 -13.38 -26.61
N PHE A 370 10.82 -12.83 -25.70
CA PHE A 370 11.14 -11.42 -25.67
C PHE A 370 11.97 -10.98 -26.91
N LEU A 371 12.82 -11.85 -27.46
CA LEU A 371 13.51 -11.60 -28.74
C LEU A 371 12.55 -11.33 -29.90
N ASN A 372 11.31 -11.81 -29.81
CA ASN A 372 10.27 -11.63 -30.82
C ASN A 372 9.32 -10.45 -30.54
N PHE A 373 9.48 -9.74 -29.43
CA PHE A 373 8.72 -8.52 -29.17
C PHE A 373 8.96 -7.48 -30.27
N SER A 374 7.87 -7.11 -30.96
CA SER A 374 7.88 -6.18 -32.08
C SER A 374 7.29 -4.85 -31.66
N PHE A 375 7.92 -3.74 -32.09
CA PHE A 375 7.49 -2.39 -31.76
C PHE A 375 7.92 -1.37 -32.80
N PRO A 376 7.29 -0.19 -32.87
CA PRO A 376 7.68 0.85 -33.80
C PRO A 376 8.96 1.54 -33.37
N VAL A 377 9.81 1.82 -34.32
CA VAL A 377 11.12 2.46 -34.12
C VAL A 377 11.24 3.69 -35.00
N PRO A 378 11.24 4.89 -34.42
CA PRO A 378 11.49 6.17 -35.10
C PRO A 378 12.93 6.31 -35.57
N THR A 379 13.26 7.39 -36.28
CA THR A 379 14.65 7.80 -36.49
C THR A 379 15.36 8.14 -35.18
N LEU A 380 16.69 8.02 -35.10
CA LEU A 380 17.46 8.31 -33.87
C LEU A 380 17.20 9.71 -33.30
N LYS A 381 17.03 10.70 -34.18
CA LYS A 381 16.68 12.08 -33.80
C LYS A 381 15.31 12.16 -33.11
N GLU A 382 14.33 11.47 -33.67
CA GLU A 382 12.96 11.42 -33.07
C GLU A 382 13.00 10.67 -31.75
N GLN A 383 13.74 9.55 -31.64
CA GLN A 383 13.90 8.79 -30.40
C GLN A 383 14.48 9.67 -29.29
N GLU A 384 15.52 10.44 -29.57
CA GLU A 384 16.12 11.37 -28.61
C GLU A 384 15.13 12.45 -28.17
N SER A 385 14.38 13.02 -29.13
CA SER A 385 13.37 14.02 -28.83
C SER A 385 12.23 13.46 -28.00
N ILE A 386 11.72 12.27 -28.34
CA ILE A 386 10.67 11.57 -27.59
C ILE A 386 11.15 11.28 -26.17
N ALA A 387 12.34 10.73 -26.00
CA ALA A 387 12.89 10.42 -24.68
C ALA A 387 13.00 11.68 -23.81
N LYS A 388 13.56 12.77 -24.33
CA LYS A 388 13.66 14.06 -23.59
C LYS A 388 12.30 14.63 -23.18
N ILE A 389 11.31 14.55 -24.07
CA ILE A 389 9.95 15.00 -23.76
C ILE A 389 9.33 14.13 -22.67
N LEU A 390 9.50 12.81 -22.77
CA LEU A 390 8.99 11.86 -21.78
C LEU A 390 9.70 12.01 -20.43
N ASP A 391 11.03 12.20 -20.41
CA ASP A 391 11.79 12.48 -19.19
C ASP A 391 11.19 13.68 -18.43
N SER A 392 10.95 14.78 -19.14
CA SER A 392 10.37 15.98 -18.54
C SER A 392 8.92 15.77 -18.06
N LYS A 393 8.05 15.21 -18.93
CA LYS A 393 6.64 15.00 -18.59
C LYS A 393 6.44 13.98 -17.49
N CYS A 394 7.15 12.85 -17.55
CA CYS A 394 7.05 11.82 -16.53
C CYS A 394 7.56 12.32 -15.17
N ALA A 395 8.67 13.08 -15.14
CA ALA A 395 9.16 13.69 -13.92
C ALA A 395 8.13 14.66 -13.29
N GLN A 396 7.46 15.48 -14.12
CA GLN A 396 6.39 16.37 -13.62
C GLN A 396 5.22 15.58 -13.03
N ILE A 397 4.77 14.51 -13.71
CA ILE A 397 3.68 13.67 -13.22
C ILE A 397 4.10 12.94 -11.93
N ASP A 398 5.32 12.40 -11.85
CA ASP A 398 5.84 11.74 -10.66
C ASP A 398 5.95 12.70 -9.46
N SER A 399 6.31 13.98 -9.71
CA SER A 399 6.27 15.02 -8.68
C SER A 399 4.86 15.25 -8.14
N LEU A 400 3.85 15.34 -9.01
CA LEU A 400 2.45 15.49 -8.60
C LEU A 400 1.95 14.30 -7.78
N ILE A 401 2.33 13.07 -8.16
CA ILE A 401 2.02 11.85 -7.39
C ILE A 401 2.66 11.93 -6.00
N THR A 402 3.94 12.26 -5.93
CA THR A 402 4.68 12.38 -4.65
C THR A 402 4.08 13.44 -3.74
N GLU A 403 3.68 14.59 -4.29
CA GLU A 403 3.00 15.65 -3.53
C GLU A 403 1.66 15.17 -2.94
N LYS A 404 0.88 14.41 -3.71
CA LYS A 404 -0.38 13.81 -3.23
C LYS A 404 -0.15 12.75 -2.17
N GLU A 405 0.87 11.90 -2.33
CA GLU A 405 1.25 10.89 -1.31
C GLU A 405 1.67 11.56 0.00
N SER A 406 2.46 12.63 -0.07
CA SER A 406 2.83 13.44 1.10
C SER A 406 1.60 14.06 1.76
N LEU A 407 0.70 14.66 0.99
CA LEU A 407 -0.54 15.24 1.51
C LEU A 407 -1.40 14.19 2.25
N ILE A 408 -1.52 12.98 1.70
CA ILE A 408 -2.26 11.88 2.37
C ILE A 408 -1.61 11.52 3.69
N ALA A 409 -0.28 11.43 3.75
CA ALA A 409 0.46 11.14 4.97
C ALA A 409 0.24 12.24 6.03
N ASP A 410 0.39 13.51 5.66
CA ASP A 410 0.21 14.67 6.54
C ASP A 410 -1.22 14.75 7.07
N LEU A 411 -2.22 14.58 6.21
CA LEU A 411 -3.63 14.59 6.61
C LEU A 411 -3.97 13.42 7.53
N THR A 412 -3.35 12.26 7.32
CA THR A 412 -3.55 11.09 8.19
C THR A 412 -3.01 11.36 9.61
N GLU A 413 -1.84 11.92 9.73
CA GLU A 413 -1.26 12.29 11.03
C GLU A 413 -2.00 13.46 11.67
N TYR A 414 -2.37 14.49 10.89
CA TYR A 414 -3.19 15.60 11.38
C TYR A 414 -4.54 15.11 11.93
N LYS A 415 -5.21 14.18 11.24
CA LYS A 415 -6.46 13.58 11.73
C LYS A 415 -6.29 12.94 13.10
N LYS A 416 -5.22 12.16 13.31
CA LYS A 416 -4.92 11.53 14.61
C LYS A 416 -4.70 12.55 15.72
N SER A 417 -3.90 13.58 15.45
CA SER A 417 -3.60 14.66 16.39
C SER A 417 -4.86 15.45 16.73
N LEU A 418 -5.62 15.86 15.72
CA LEU A 418 -6.87 16.59 15.87
C LEU A 418 -7.86 15.86 16.79
N ILE A 419 -8.09 14.56 16.51
CA ILE A 419 -8.98 13.74 17.33
C ILE A 419 -8.49 13.74 18.78
N PHE A 420 -7.22 13.44 19.01
CA PHE A 420 -6.65 13.37 20.36
C PHE A 420 -6.77 14.70 21.10
N GLU A 421 -6.39 15.82 20.49
CA GLU A 421 -6.45 17.14 21.09
C GLU A 421 -7.88 17.53 21.49
N VAL A 422 -8.85 17.23 20.63
CA VAL A 422 -10.25 17.59 20.85
C VAL A 422 -10.89 16.71 21.91
N VAL A 423 -10.68 15.37 21.87
CA VAL A 423 -11.27 14.45 22.85
C VAL A 423 -10.62 14.54 24.22
N THR A 424 -9.46 15.16 24.34
CA THR A 424 -8.79 15.39 25.62
C THR A 424 -8.92 16.83 26.13
N GLY A 425 -9.58 17.71 25.35
CA GLY A 425 -9.79 19.10 25.70
C GLY A 425 -8.54 19.98 25.61
N LYS A 426 -7.49 19.51 24.95
CA LYS A 426 -6.28 20.29 24.65
C LYS A 426 -6.53 21.35 23.58
N ARG A 427 -7.53 21.12 22.74
CA ARG A 427 -8.04 22.08 21.77
C ARG A 427 -9.44 22.53 22.18
N SER A 428 -9.64 23.81 22.39
CA SER A 428 -10.96 24.40 22.63
C SER A 428 -11.80 24.46 21.34
N LEU A 429 -13.11 24.24 21.46
CA LEU A 429 -14.10 24.29 20.37
C LEU A 429 -14.99 25.51 20.47
#